data_a2cbd3c2fc085dcec8f91baad66ee583
#
_entry.id   a2cbd3c2fc085dcec8f91baad66ee583
#
_cell.length_a   1.000
_cell.length_b   1.000
_cell.length_c   1.000
_cell.angle_alpha   90.00
_cell.angle_beta   90.00
_cell.angle_gamma   90.00
#
_symmetry.space_group_name_H-M   'P 1'
#
loop_
_entity.id
_entity.type
_entity.pdbx_description
1 polymer ?
#
loop_
_entity_poly.entity_id
_entity_poly.type
_entity_poly.pdbx_seq_one_letter_code
_entity_poly.pdbx_strand_id
1 'polypeptide(L)'
;MQTPERPTGPVEVRRRFVHWTPIIAGALVASALSLVLIAFGISLGLSVASTAPTWRDTSPTLTVLSGLYLLLTALVSFGFGGYMAGRLRTSWDPALHREFVEFRDGAHGLISWALAVVISGLVAAVIAGAATSRAAPSTITPTANTGEALIAYDLDRLFRSEGREQGNLAYSRAEASRILLAATSRAGMKPDDRDYLVSLVARQTGIAQSDAQHRVGEAITAASLAVKRARQSAVILGFSVAVSLLVGAAAAWYASCLGGQHRDQAAPPLRWTLSRA
;
A
#
# COMPACT_ATOMS: atom_id res chain seq x y z
N MET A 1 39.21 -39.04 -49.24
CA MET A 1 38.88 -37.69 -48.71
C MET A 1 37.36 -37.63 -48.60
N GLN A 2 36.82 -37.95 -47.38
CA GLN A 2 35.39 -37.95 -47.11
C GLN A 2 35.03 -36.59 -46.60
N THR A 3 34.15 -35.87 -47.33
CA THR A 3 33.52 -34.62 -46.88
C THR A 3 32.57 -34.92 -45.72
N PRO A 4 32.66 -34.22 -44.57
CA PRO A 4 31.74 -34.44 -43.49
C PRO A 4 30.36 -33.92 -43.90
N GLU A 5 29.37 -34.82 -43.95
CA GLU A 5 27.97 -34.50 -44.11
C GLU A 5 27.53 -33.63 -42.92
N ARG A 6 27.05 -32.38 -43.19
CA ARG A 6 26.37 -31.57 -42.23
C ARG A 6 25.03 -32.22 -41.90
N PRO A 7 24.69 -32.41 -40.61
CA PRO A 7 23.38 -32.90 -40.25
C PRO A 7 22.31 -31.88 -40.67
N THR A 8 21.58 -32.17 -41.72
CA THR A 8 20.37 -31.44 -42.18
C THR A 8 19.12 -31.93 -41.43
N GLY A 9 19.20 -31.97 -40.09
CA GLY A 9 18.01 -32.14 -39.30
C GLY A 9 17.32 -30.79 -39.08
N PRO A 10 15.99 -30.71 -39.18
CA PRO A 10 15.29 -29.47 -38.81
C PRO A 10 15.62 -29.16 -37.37
N VAL A 11 16.25 -28.00 -37.14
CA VAL A 11 16.44 -27.46 -35.79
C VAL A 11 15.04 -27.24 -35.25
N GLU A 12 14.55 -28.15 -34.40
CA GLU A 12 13.33 -27.94 -33.64
C GLU A 12 13.58 -26.72 -32.73
N VAL A 13 13.21 -25.57 -33.26
CA VAL A 13 13.14 -24.34 -32.48
C VAL A 13 12.05 -24.58 -31.46
N ARG A 14 12.46 -25.02 -30.27
CA ARG A 14 11.58 -25.22 -29.13
C ARG A 14 10.84 -23.90 -28.87
N ARG A 15 9.62 -23.80 -29.39
CA ARG A 15 8.78 -22.61 -29.31
C ARG A 15 8.47 -22.33 -27.85
N ARG A 16 9.20 -21.41 -27.24
CA ARG A 16 8.93 -20.96 -25.85
C ARG A 16 7.63 -20.16 -25.89
N PHE A 17 6.62 -20.62 -25.14
CA PHE A 17 5.32 -19.97 -25.04
C PHE A 17 5.38 -18.66 -24.25
N VAL A 18 6.36 -18.46 -23.41
CA VAL A 18 6.54 -17.30 -22.53
C VAL A 18 7.93 -16.71 -22.76
N HIS A 19 7.98 -15.43 -23.04
CA HIS A 19 9.21 -14.65 -23.14
C HIS A 19 9.44 -13.87 -21.85
N TRP A 20 10.34 -14.35 -21.01
CA TRP A 20 10.59 -13.75 -19.69
C TRP A 20 11.21 -12.37 -19.75
N THR A 21 12.09 -12.10 -20.70
CA THR A 21 12.80 -10.81 -20.79
C THR A 21 11.84 -9.61 -20.90
N PRO A 22 10.86 -9.57 -21.83
CA PRO A 22 9.91 -8.47 -21.91
C PRO A 22 8.97 -8.40 -20.68
N ILE A 23 8.62 -9.55 -20.08
CA ILE A 23 7.81 -9.61 -18.86
C ILE A 23 8.55 -8.93 -17.70
N ILE A 24 9.81 -9.28 -17.48
CA ILE A 24 10.65 -8.69 -16.42
C ILE A 24 10.86 -7.20 -16.69
N ALA A 25 11.16 -6.81 -17.93
CA ALA A 25 11.31 -5.40 -18.30
C ALA A 25 10.02 -4.59 -18.00
N GLY A 26 8.86 -5.10 -18.42
CA GLY A 26 7.57 -4.48 -18.14
C GLY A 26 7.27 -4.38 -16.65
N ALA A 27 7.57 -5.44 -15.89
CA ALA A 27 7.37 -5.46 -14.44
C ALA A 27 8.25 -4.44 -13.71
N LEU A 28 9.53 -4.34 -14.08
CA LEU A 28 10.45 -3.36 -13.51
C LEU A 28 10.00 -1.92 -13.78
N VAL A 29 9.59 -1.64 -15.02
CA VAL A 29 9.06 -0.32 -15.40
C VAL A 29 7.80 0.01 -14.61
N ALA A 30 6.84 -0.93 -14.52
CA ALA A 30 5.62 -0.75 -13.74
C ALA A 30 5.93 -0.47 -12.26
N SER A 31 6.82 -1.25 -11.66
CA SER A 31 7.21 -1.09 -10.25
C SER A 31 7.92 0.25 -10.01
N ALA A 32 8.85 0.63 -10.87
CA ALA A 32 9.56 1.90 -10.75
C ALA A 32 8.60 3.09 -10.87
N LEU A 33 7.70 3.06 -11.86
CA LEU A 33 6.72 4.13 -12.06
C LEU A 33 5.72 4.20 -10.89
N SER A 34 5.28 3.05 -10.38
CA SER A 34 4.44 3.00 -9.17
C SER A 34 5.11 3.64 -7.97
N LEU A 35 6.40 3.34 -7.72
CA LEU A 35 7.15 3.91 -6.61
C LEU A 35 7.27 5.43 -6.72
N VAL A 36 7.57 5.95 -7.91
CA VAL A 36 7.65 7.39 -8.16
C VAL A 36 6.30 8.06 -7.90
N LEU A 37 5.21 7.52 -8.47
CA LEU A 37 3.88 8.09 -8.29
C LEU A 37 3.43 8.00 -6.83
N ILE A 38 3.68 6.89 -6.13
CA ILE A 38 3.37 6.75 -4.70
C ILE A 38 4.16 7.79 -3.88
N ALA A 39 5.45 8.02 -4.18
CA ALA A 39 6.24 9.04 -3.50
C ALA A 39 5.64 10.45 -3.68
N PHE A 40 5.19 10.79 -4.89
CA PHE A 40 4.45 12.02 -5.15
C PHE A 40 3.13 12.08 -4.35
N GLY A 41 2.35 10.99 -4.35
CA GLY A 41 1.11 10.91 -3.60
C GLY A 41 1.31 11.11 -2.09
N ILE A 42 2.35 10.52 -1.52
CA ILE A 42 2.72 10.72 -0.11
C ILE A 42 3.10 12.19 0.14
N SER A 43 3.92 12.79 -0.73
CA SER A 43 4.33 14.19 -0.61
C SER A 43 3.14 15.14 -0.65
N LEU A 44 2.22 14.94 -1.59
CA LEU A 44 0.98 15.71 -1.69
C LEU A 44 0.07 15.47 -0.47
N GLY A 45 -0.06 14.21 -0.02
CA GLY A 45 -0.83 13.87 1.18
C GLY A 45 -0.29 14.54 2.43
N LEU A 46 1.03 14.55 2.63
CA LEU A 46 1.68 15.21 3.77
C LEU A 46 1.54 16.74 3.72
N SER A 47 1.46 17.34 2.55
CA SER A 47 1.28 18.80 2.41
C SER A 47 -0.12 19.26 2.84
N VAL A 48 -1.11 18.37 2.79
CA VAL A 48 -2.52 18.65 3.14
C VAL A 48 -2.89 18.08 4.51
N ALA A 49 -2.15 17.06 4.98
CA ALA A 49 -2.40 16.43 6.27
C ALA A 49 -1.99 17.38 7.41
N SER A 50 -2.84 17.48 8.42
CA SER A 50 -2.51 18.19 9.65
C SER A 50 -1.34 17.51 10.36
N THR A 51 -0.40 18.31 10.90
CA THR A 51 0.68 17.83 11.77
C THR A 51 0.21 17.45 13.16
N ALA A 52 -1.07 17.71 13.48
CA ALA A 52 -1.65 17.30 14.75
C ALA A 52 -1.70 15.76 14.83
N PRO A 53 -1.22 15.15 15.92
CA PRO A 53 -1.16 13.70 16.08
C PRO A 53 -2.54 13.07 16.34
N THR A 54 -3.61 13.71 15.89
CA THR A 54 -4.98 13.28 16.13
C THR A 54 -5.66 12.93 14.82
N TRP A 55 -6.36 11.82 14.79
CA TRP A 55 -7.25 11.40 13.70
C TRP A 55 -8.47 12.32 13.51
N ARG A 56 -8.49 13.45 14.18
CA ARG A 56 -9.59 14.44 14.12
C ARG A 56 -9.75 15.04 12.73
N ASP A 57 -8.65 15.12 11.98
CA ASP A 57 -8.60 15.77 10.68
C ASP A 57 -8.70 14.79 9.49
N THR A 58 -8.93 13.49 9.76
CA THR A 58 -9.20 12.53 8.67
C THR A 58 -10.54 12.82 8.02
N SER A 59 -10.47 13.60 6.93
CA SER A 59 -11.63 13.87 6.09
C SER A 59 -11.96 12.64 5.25
N PRO A 60 -13.21 12.17 5.23
CA PRO A 60 -13.65 11.12 4.30
C PRO A 60 -13.33 11.45 2.84
N THR A 61 -13.39 12.74 2.49
CA THR A 61 -13.04 13.24 1.15
C THR A 61 -11.59 12.98 0.80
N LEU A 62 -10.65 13.21 1.72
CA LEU A 62 -9.23 12.91 1.49
C LEU A 62 -9.00 11.40 1.32
N THR A 63 -9.72 10.57 2.06
CA THR A 63 -9.62 9.11 1.92
C THR A 63 -10.09 8.65 0.54
N VAL A 64 -11.20 9.18 0.04
CA VAL A 64 -11.72 8.87 -1.31
C VAL A 64 -10.77 9.39 -2.39
N LEU A 65 -10.24 10.61 -2.24
CA LEU A 65 -9.28 11.19 -3.18
C LEU A 65 -7.99 10.37 -3.23
N SER A 66 -7.52 9.87 -2.09
CA SER A 66 -6.36 8.95 -2.02
C SER A 66 -6.65 7.64 -2.74
N GLY A 67 -7.85 7.09 -2.61
CA GLY A 67 -8.28 5.90 -3.35
C GLY A 67 -8.30 6.12 -4.86
N LEU A 68 -8.81 7.26 -5.32
CA LEU A 68 -8.81 7.63 -6.74
C LEU A 68 -7.36 7.81 -7.26
N TYR A 69 -6.49 8.43 -6.46
CA TYR A 69 -5.08 8.56 -6.81
C TYR A 69 -4.39 7.20 -6.97
N LEU A 70 -4.66 6.24 -6.08
CA LEU A 70 -4.15 4.86 -6.18
C LEU A 70 -4.65 4.18 -7.47
N LEU A 71 -5.91 4.38 -7.83
CA LEU A 71 -6.48 3.85 -9.07
C LEU A 71 -5.78 4.40 -10.31
N LEU A 72 -5.57 5.72 -10.37
CA LEU A 72 -4.84 6.36 -11.47
C LEU A 72 -3.38 5.91 -11.53
N THR A 73 -2.71 5.79 -10.38
CA THR A 73 -1.36 5.28 -10.28
C THR A 73 -1.26 3.85 -10.83
N ALA A 74 -2.19 2.98 -10.46
CA ALA A 74 -2.24 1.60 -10.96
C ALA A 74 -2.48 1.56 -12.47
N LEU A 75 -3.44 2.33 -12.97
CA LEU A 75 -3.77 2.41 -14.40
C LEU A 75 -2.54 2.83 -15.23
N VAL A 76 -1.87 3.90 -14.83
CA VAL A 76 -0.70 4.44 -15.54
C VAL A 76 0.48 3.47 -15.45
N SER A 77 0.82 3.01 -14.24
CA SER A 77 2.02 2.19 -14.02
C SER A 77 1.90 0.82 -14.67
N PHE A 78 0.81 0.11 -14.43
CA PHE A 78 0.61 -1.23 -15.00
C PHE A 78 0.24 -1.19 -16.47
N GLY A 79 -0.47 -0.15 -16.93
CA GLY A 79 -0.71 0.07 -18.35
C GLY A 79 0.59 0.26 -19.12
N PHE A 80 1.48 1.12 -18.64
CA PHE A 80 2.77 1.36 -19.29
C PHE A 80 3.68 0.12 -19.23
N GLY A 81 3.74 -0.57 -18.08
CA GLY A 81 4.50 -1.82 -17.93
C GLY A 81 3.99 -2.93 -18.83
N GLY A 82 2.65 -3.11 -18.92
CA GLY A 82 2.02 -4.06 -19.84
C GLY A 82 2.30 -3.74 -21.30
N TYR A 83 2.18 -2.47 -21.69
CA TYR A 83 2.53 -2.02 -23.04
C TYR A 83 3.98 -2.37 -23.41
N MET A 84 4.93 -2.12 -22.49
CA MET A 84 6.33 -2.48 -22.69
C MET A 84 6.54 -3.99 -22.82
N ALA A 85 5.84 -4.79 -22.00
CA ALA A 85 5.89 -6.25 -22.09
C ALA A 85 5.43 -6.76 -23.46
N GLY A 86 4.35 -6.19 -24.02
CA GLY A 86 3.88 -6.51 -25.36
C GLY A 86 4.80 -5.98 -26.47
N ARG A 87 5.31 -4.76 -26.32
CA ARG A 87 6.14 -4.09 -27.34
C ARG A 87 7.53 -4.69 -27.48
N LEU A 88 8.13 -5.19 -26.40
CA LEU A 88 9.50 -5.72 -26.37
C LEU A 88 9.59 -7.22 -26.70
N ARG A 89 8.47 -7.92 -26.86
CA ARG A 89 8.49 -9.33 -27.23
C ARG A 89 9.01 -9.55 -28.64
N THR A 90 9.49 -10.75 -28.92
CA THR A 90 9.79 -11.16 -30.28
C THR A 90 8.49 -11.38 -31.07
N SER A 91 8.50 -11.17 -32.38
CA SER A 91 7.35 -11.43 -33.23
C SER A 91 6.93 -12.89 -33.17
N TRP A 92 5.63 -13.13 -33.20
CA TRP A 92 5.07 -14.46 -33.31
C TRP A 92 5.15 -14.94 -34.77
N ASP A 93 4.96 -16.26 -34.96
CA ASP A 93 4.86 -16.85 -36.28
C ASP A 93 3.64 -16.25 -37.02
N PRO A 94 3.82 -15.74 -38.26
CA PRO A 94 2.73 -15.18 -39.07
C PRO A 94 1.58 -16.16 -39.34
N ALA A 95 1.83 -17.47 -39.20
CA ALA A 95 0.81 -18.51 -39.41
C ALA A 95 -0.15 -18.67 -38.21
N LEU A 96 0.11 -18.01 -37.08
CA LEU A 96 -0.75 -18.08 -35.91
C LEU A 96 -2.02 -17.23 -36.10
N HIS A 97 -3.16 -17.79 -35.66
CA HIS A 97 -4.43 -17.06 -35.63
C HIS A 97 -4.32 -15.82 -34.70
N ARG A 98 -4.89 -14.72 -35.17
CA ARG A 98 -4.84 -13.42 -34.45
C ARG A 98 -5.30 -13.51 -32.97
N GLU A 99 -6.37 -14.26 -32.70
CA GLU A 99 -6.89 -14.45 -31.34
C GLU A 99 -5.86 -15.09 -30.41
N PHE A 100 -5.07 -16.04 -30.95
CA PHE A 100 -3.99 -16.70 -30.20
C PHE A 100 -2.86 -15.74 -29.85
N VAL A 101 -2.53 -14.85 -30.78
CA VAL A 101 -1.50 -13.82 -30.59
C VAL A 101 -1.97 -12.82 -29.54
N GLU A 102 -3.20 -12.32 -29.63
CA GLU A 102 -3.79 -11.38 -28.67
C GLU A 102 -3.85 -11.96 -27.25
N PHE A 103 -4.28 -13.23 -27.12
CA PHE A 103 -4.28 -13.90 -25.82
C PHE A 103 -2.88 -14.02 -25.21
N ARG A 104 -1.88 -14.37 -26.03
CA ARG A 104 -0.48 -14.49 -25.56
C ARG A 104 0.08 -13.13 -25.14
N ASP A 105 -0.22 -12.10 -25.89
CA ASP A 105 0.20 -10.75 -25.57
C ASP A 105 -0.43 -10.26 -24.27
N GLY A 106 -1.73 -10.48 -24.10
CA GLY A 106 -2.43 -10.18 -22.87
C GLY A 106 -1.88 -10.96 -21.67
N ALA A 107 -1.57 -12.24 -21.85
CA ALA A 107 -0.95 -13.07 -20.82
C ALA A 107 0.43 -12.55 -20.39
N HIS A 108 1.26 -12.05 -21.32
CA HIS A 108 2.53 -11.41 -21.00
C HIS A 108 2.32 -10.15 -20.12
N GLY A 109 1.32 -9.33 -20.47
CA GLY A 109 0.94 -8.16 -19.66
C GLY A 109 0.49 -8.54 -18.26
N LEU A 110 -0.36 -9.57 -18.14
CA LEU A 110 -0.86 -10.03 -16.84
C LEU A 110 0.25 -10.62 -15.96
N ILE A 111 1.17 -11.41 -16.54
CA ILE A 111 2.32 -11.94 -15.80
C ILE A 111 3.25 -10.80 -15.38
N SER A 112 3.45 -9.80 -16.23
CA SER A 112 4.23 -8.60 -15.92
C SER A 112 3.60 -7.82 -14.75
N TRP A 113 2.26 -7.65 -14.75
CA TRP A 113 1.52 -7.06 -13.64
C TRP A 113 1.72 -7.85 -12.34
N ALA A 114 1.54 -9.17 -12.37
CA ALA A 114 1.70 -10.01 -11.20
C ALA A 114 3.11 -9.92 -10.61
N LEU A 115 4.13 -9.95 -11.47
CA LEU A 115 5.53 -9.79 -11.05
C LEU A 115 5.79 -8.40 -10.45
N ALA A 116 5.24 -7.34 -11.05
CA ALA A 116 5.36 -5.98 -10.54
C ALA A 116 4.70 -5.82 -9.16
N VAL A 117 3.54 -6.45 -8.94
CA VAL A 117 2.87 -6.46 -7.62
C VAL A 117 3.74 -7.15 -6.57
N VAL A 118 4.33 -8.31 -6.90
CA VAL A 118 5.24 -9.03 -5.99
C VAL A 118 6.48 -8.18 -5.67
N ILE A 119 7.12 -7.58 -6.67
CA ILE A 119 8.29 -6.71 -6.47
C ILE A 119 7.93 -5.53 -5.57
N SER A 120 6.82 -4.84 -5.86
CA SER A 120 6.37 -3.70 -5.07
C SER A 120 6.03 -4.08 -3.63
N GLY A 121 5.42 -5.26 -3.42
CA GLY A 121 5.13 -5.80 -2.09
C GLY A 121 6.40 -6.11 -1.29
N LEU A 122 7.42 -6.70 -1.94
CA LEU A 122 8.71 -6.98 -1.31
C LEU A 122 9.43 -5.69 -0.92
N VAL A 123 9.46 -4.68 -1.80
CA VAL A 123 10.05 -3.37 -1.52
C VAL A 123 9.33 -2.71 -0.34
N ALA A 124 8.00 -2.72 -0.33
CA ALA A 124 7.22 -2.17 0.78
C ALA A 124 7.51 -2.89 2.11
N ALA A 125 7.64 -4.23 2.09
CA ALA A 125 7.99 -5.01 3.27
C ALA A 125 9.39 -4.68 3.81
N VAL A 126 10.38 -4.50 2.93
CA VAL A 126 11.75 -4.09 3.31
C VAL A 126 11.74 -2.69 3.93
N ILE A 127 11.03 -1.73 3.33
CA ILE A 127 10.92 -0.36 3.86
C ILE A 127 10.25 -0.38 5.24
N ALA A 128 9.16 -1.13 5.41
CA ALA A 128 8.46 -1.25 6.69
C ALA A 128 9.36 -1.91 7.75
N GLY A 129 10.07 -2.97 7.41
CA GLY A 129 11.04 -3.63 8.30
C GLY A 129 12.19 -2.72 8.72
N ALA A 130 12.72 -1.92 7.79
CA ALA A 130 13.78 -0.96 8.09
C ALA A 130 13.28 0.20 8.99
N ALA A 131 12.02 0.62 8.85
CA ALA A 131 11.44 1.63 9.71
C ALA A 131 11.26 1.14 11.16
N THR A 132 10.85 -0.12 11.36
CA THR A 132 10.72 -0.73 12.69
C THR A 132 12.08 -0.97 13.36
N SER A 133 13.13 -1.29 12.61
CA SER A 133 14.48 -1.51 13.15
C SER A 133 15.22 -0.21 13.51
N ARG A 134 14.86 0.92 12.88
CA ARG A 134 15.39 2.25 13.23
C ARG A 134 14.72 2.90 14.44
N ALA A 135 13.55 2.44 14.82
CA ALA A 135 13.02 2.72 16.16
C ALA A 135 13.93 2.02 17.15
N ALA A 136 14.99 2.72 17.59
CA ALA A 136 15.97 2.21 18.56
C ALA A 136 15.23 1.57 19.74
N PRO A 137 15.76 0.50 20.34
CA PRO A 137 15.25 -0.01 21.59
C PRO A 137 15.55 1.03 22.68
N SER A 138 14.73 2.07 22.76
CA SER A 138 14.63 2.87 23.96
C SER A 138 14.09 1.93 25.03
N THR A 139 14.99 1.66 25.96
CA THR A 139 14.77 0.89 27.17
C THR A 139 13.35 1.06 27.67
N ILE A 140 12.59 -0.07 27.69
CA ILE A 140 11.33 -0.21 28.45
C ILE A 140 10.22 0.75 28.00
N THR A 141 9.83 0.70 26.74
CA THR A 141 8.46 1.08 26.36
C THR A 141 7.78 -0.18 25.84
N PRO A 142 6.66 -0.63 26.45
CA PRO A 142 5.83 -1.66 25.84
C PRO A 142 5.52 -1.15 24.44
N THR A 143 5.74 -1.98 23.44
CA THR A 143 5.39 -1.70 22.03
C THR A 143 4.01 -1.04 22.03
N ALA A 144 3.98 0.26 21.73
CA ALA A 144 2.71 0.97 21.60
C ALA A 144 1.92 0.26 20.53
N ASN A 145 0.91 -0.50 20.92
CA ASN A 145 0.03 -1.17 19.98
C ASN A 145 -0.52 -0.11 19.03
N THR A 146 -0.67 -0.44 17.77
CA THR A 146 -1.21 0.47 16.75
C THR A 146 -2.49 1.18 17.21
N GLY A 147 -3.29 0.52 18.08
CA GLY A 147 -4.45 1.09 18.72
C GLY A 147 -4.13 2.20 19.73
N GLU A 148 -3.03 2.08 20.48
CA GLU A 148 -2.64 3.10 21.47
C GLU A 148 -2.24 4.42 20.80
N ALA A 149 -1.59 4.37 19.63
CA ALA A 149 -1.27 5.55 18.86
C ALA A 149 -2.52 6.35 18.45
N LEU A 150 -3.65 5.67 18.22
CA LEU A 150 -4.92 6.31 17.84
C LEU A 150 -5.52 7.15 18.98
N ILE A 151 -5.27 6.76 20.23
CA ILE A 151 -5.84 7.38 21.44
C ILE A 151 -4.78 8.06 22.31
N ALA A 152 -3.54 8.18 21.82
CA ALA A 152 -2.42 8.72 22.58
C ALA A 152 -2.70 10.11 23.14
N TYR A 153 -3.29 10.99 22.34
CA TYR A 153 -3.68 12.33 22.78
C TYR A 153 -4.76 12.30 23.87
N ASP A 154 -5.74 11.41 23.74
CA ASP A 154 -6.82 11.29 24.73
C ASP A 154 -6.28 10.72 26.06
N LEU A 155 -5.29 9.81 26.00
CA LEU A 155 -4.55 9.35 27.18
C LEU A 155 -3.74 10.47 27.83
N ASP A 156 -3.04 11.30 27.04
CA ASP A 156 -2.31 12.46 27.56
C ASP A 156 -3.25 13.44 28.28
N ARG A 157 -4.42 13.69 27.66
CA ARG A 157 -5.44 14.55 28.27
C ARG A 157 -6.03 13.95 29.53
N LEU A 158 -6.25 12.63 29.56
CA LEU A 158 -6.84 11.90 30.69
C LEU A 158 -5.97 12.01 31.94
N PHE A 159 -4.66 11.90 31.81
CA PHE A 159 -3.68 11.93 32.90
C PHE A 159 -3.00 13.28 33.11
N ARG A 160 -3.48 14.34 32.44
CA ARG A 160 -2.90 15.67 32.61
C ARG A 160 -3.17 16.18 34.02
N SER A 161 -2.09 16.43 34.81
CA SER A 161 -2.14 16.98 36.16
C SER A 161 -1.16 18.13 36.29
N GLU A 162 -1.49 19.11 37.14
CA GLU A 162 -0.58 20.19 37.52
C GLU A 162 0.20 19.73 38.75
N GLY A 163 1.49 19.52 38.63
CA GLY A 163 2.44 19.53 39.77
C GLY A 163 2.60 18.24 40.57
N ARG A 164 2.24 17.05 40.09
CA ARG A 164 2.48 15.81 40.82
C ARG A 164 3.58 14.96 40.18
N GLU A 165 4.53 14.50 41.00
CA GLU A 165 5.54 13.54 40.54
C GLU A 165 4.90 12.22 40.10
N GLN A 166 5.25 11.77 38.90
CA GLN A 166 4.56 10.73 38.14
C GLN A 166 5.22 9.35 38.35
N GLY A 167 5.24 8.84 39.57
CA GLY A 167 5.98 7.60 39.90
C GLY A 167 5.60 6.33 39.14
N ASN A 168 4.40 6.20 38.58
CA ASN A 168 3.98 5.00 37.83
C ASN A 168 3.04 5.30 36.65
N LEU A 169 3.18 6.49 36.07
CA LEU A 169 2.26 6.97 35.04
C LEU A 169 2.28 6.09 33.78
N ALA A 170 3.46 5.57 33.41
CA ALA A 170 3.60 4.73 32.21
C ALA A 170 2.76 3.44 32.33
N TYR A 171 2.75 2.80 33.49
CA TYR A 171 1.94 1.60 33.72
C TYR A 171 0.44 1.92 33.71
N SER A 172 0.02 2.94 34.43
CA SER A 172 -1.37 3.38 34.50
C SER A 172 -1.90 3.82 33.14
N ARG A 173 -1.07 4.47 32.37
CA ARG A 173 -1.38 4.86 30.98
C ARG A 173 -1.57 3.65 30.06
N ALA A 174 -0.67 2.66 30.14
CA ALA A 174 -0.78 1.43 29.36
C ALA A 174 -2.02 0.60 29.78
N GLU A 175 -2.38 0.60 31.05
CA GLU A 175 -3.60 -0.02 31.56
C GLU A 175 -4.85 0.69 31.07
N ALA A 176 -4.92 2.01 31.20
CA ALA A 176 -6.02 2.82 30.69
C ALA A 176 -6.19 2.67 29.17
N SER A 177 -5.09 2.57 28.41
CA SER A 177 -5.16 2.36 26.97
C SER A 177 -5.85 1.03 26.61
N ARG A 178 -5.53 -0.04 27.32
CA ARG A 178 -6.18 -1.35 27.10
C ARG A 178 -7.68 -1.30 27.43
N ILE A 179 -8.05 -0.63 28.52
CA ILE A 179 -9.46 -0.47 28.93
C ILE A 179 -10.22 0.38 27.89
N LEU A 180 -9.67 1.53 27.48
CA LEU A 180 -10.28 2.38 26.45
C LEU A 180 -10.43 1.68 25.10
N LEU A 181 -9.43 0.91 24.69
CA LEU A 181 -9.50 0.13 23.44
C LEU A 181 -10.53 -1.00 23.53
N ALA A 182 -10.64 -1.67 24.68
CA ALA A 182 -11.69 -2.68 24.92
C ALA A 182 -13.09 -2.07 24.84
N ALA A 183 -13.26 -0.83 25.32
CA ALA A 183 -14.52 -0.08 25.25
C ALA A 183 -14.97 0.21 23.80
N THR A 184 -14.04 0.22 22.83
CA THR A 184 -14.36 0.43 21.41
C THR A 184 -14.87 -0.84 20.70
N SER A 185 -14.96 -1.95 21.43
CA SER A 185 -15.55 -3.21 20.93
C SER A 185 -17.07 -3.06 20.74
N ARG A 186 -17.69 -4.04 20.07
CA ARG A 186 -19.16 -4.05 19.90
C ARG A 186 -19.92 -4.17 21.22
N ALA A 187 -19.30 -4.76 22.24
CA ALA A 187 -19.90 -4.91 23.57
C ALA A 187 -19.87 -3.61 24.39
N GLY A 188 -19.10 -2.62 23.95
CA GLY A 188 -18.91 -1.37 24.69
C GLY A 188 -18.05 -1.56 25.95
N MET A 189 -18.02 -0.53 26.80
CA MET A 189 -17.33 -0.57 28.09
C MET A 189 -18.20 -1.20 29.16
N LYS A 190 -17.63 -2.11 29.93
CA LYS A 190 -18.30 -2.64 31.12
C LYS A 190 -18.38 -1.56 32.20
N PRO A 191 -19.48 -1.55 33.03
CA PRO A 191 -19.60 -0.57 34.13
C PRO A 191 -18.40 -0.62 35.09
N ASP A 192 -17.95 -1.81 35.48
CA ASP A 192 -16.83 -2.01 36.41
C ASP A 192 -15.53 -1.43 35.86
N ASP A 193 -15.26 -1.60 34.56
CA ASP A 193 -14.09 -1.05 33.90
C ASP A 193 -14.12 0.49 33.86
N ARG A 194 -15.31 1.06 33.71
CA ARG A 194 -15.52 2.51 33.76
C ARG A 194 -15.24 3.07 35.15
N ASP A 195 -15.81 2.46 36.17
CA ASP A 195 -15.65 2.89 37.56
C ASP A 195 -14.19 2.74 38.01
N TYR A 196 -13.53 1.67 37.60
CA TYR A 196 -12.11 1.46 37.83
C TYR A 196 -11.27 2.56 37.17
N LEU A 197 -11.53 2.88 35.89
CA LEU A 197 -10.81 3.91 35.15
C LEU A 197 -10.99 5.29 35.80
N VAL A 198 -12.20 5.63 36.25
CA VAL A 198 -12.49 6.86 36.99
C VAL A 198 -11.63 6.94 38.26
N SER A 199 -11.61 5.85 39.05
CA SER A 199 -10.82 5.78 40.26
C SER A 199 -9.31 5.88 40.00
N LEU A 200 -8.83 5.26 38.92
CA LEU A 200 -7.42 5.33 38.48
C LEU A 200 -7.03 6.77 38.14
N VAL A 201 -7.86 7.45 37.32
CA VAL A 201 -7.63 8.85 36.92
C VAL A 201 -7.66 9.78 38.13
N ALA A 202 -8.67 9.67 39.03
CA ALA A 202 -8.75 10.49 40.20
C ALA A 202 -7.51 10.34 41.13
N ARG A 203 -7.05 9.09 41.33
CA ARG A 203 -5.84 8.83 42.15
C ARG A 203 -4.57 9.38 41.49
N GLN A 204 -4.40 9.23 40.17
CA GLN A 204 -3.19 9.65 39.48
C GLN A 204 -3.11 11.17 39.30
N THR A 205 -4.25 11.82 39.06
CA THR A 205 -4.28 13.26 38.77
C THR A 205 -4.60 14.11 39.99
N GLY A 206 -5.19 13.52 41.05
CA GLY A 206 -5.61 14.24 42.23
C GLY A 206 -6.85 15.13 42.10
N ILE A 207 -7.59 14.99 40.97
CA ILE A 207 -8.84 15.73 40.73
C ILE A 207 -10.03 15.08 41.46
N ALA A 208 -11.12 15.85 41.64
CA ALA A 208 -12.35 15.34 42.20
C ALA A 208 -12.92 14.18 41.38
N GLN A 209 -13.63 13.26 42.00
CA GLN A 209 -14.18 12.09 41.33
C GLN A 209 -15.21 12.46 40.26
N SER A 210 -15.97 13.53 40.44
CA SER A 210 -16.88 14.09 39.43
C SER A 210 -16.15 14.52 38.16
N ASP A 211 -14.99 15.19 38.31
CA ASP A 211 -14.20 15.67 37.19
C ASP A 211 -13.50 14.50 36.48
N ALA A 212 -13.06 13.49 37.26
CA ALA A 212 -12.54 12.25 36.68
C ALA A 212 -13.61 11.51 35.86
N GLN A 213 -14.86 11.43 36.37
CA GLN A 213 -15.98 10.84 35.61
C GLN A 213 -16.24 11.56 34.29
N HIS A 214 -16.22 12.90 34.31
CA HIS A 214 -16.40 13.71 33.10
C HIS A 214 -15.26 13.46 32.09
N ARG A 215 -14.00 13.53 32.53
CA ARG A 215 -12.82 13.27 31.69
C ARG A 215 -12.83 11.87 31.10
N VAL A 216 -13.17 10.86 31.88
CA VAL A 216 -13.27 9.46 31.42
C VAL A 216 -14.40 9.33 30.37
N GLY A 217 -15.55 9.94 30.60
CA GLY A 217 -16.66 9.95 29.64
C GLY A 217 -16.27 10.57 28.30
N GLU A 218 -15.57 11.70 28.33
CA GLU A 218 -15.04 12.34 27.10
C GLU A 218 -14.01 11.45 26.40
N ALA A 219 -13.07 10.84 27.15
CA ALA A 219 -12.05 9.97 26.61
C ALA A 219 -12.64 8.72 25.93
N ILE A 220 -13.66 8.09 26.53
CA ILE A 220 -14.37 6.95 25.95
C ILE A 220 -15.02 7.34 24.62
N THR A 221 -15.69 8.49 24.58
CA THR A 221 -16.35 9.00 23.39
C THR A 221 -15.33 9.30 22.30
N ALA A 222 -14.24 10.01 22.64
CA ALA A 222 -13.17 10.35 21.71
C ALA A 222 -12.47 9.11 21.16
N ALA A 223 -12.11 8.14 22.03
CA ALA A 223 -11.48 6.88 21.62
C ALA A 223 -12.38 6.07 20.67
N SER A 224 -13.68 5.95 20.98
CA SER A 224 -14.64 5.24 20.13
C SER A 224 -14.77 5.87 18.75
N LEU A 225 -14.81 7.20 18.68
CA LEU A 225 -14.85 7.94 17.41
C LEU A 225 -13.54 7.77 16.62
N ALA A 226 -12.38 7.84 17.28
CA ALA A 226 -11.09 7.67 16.65
C ALA A 226 -10.96 6.27 16.01
N VAL A 227 -11.29 5.22 16.76
CA VAL A 227 -11.23 3.83 16.26
C VAL A 227 -12.26 3.60 15.16
N LYS A 228 -13.48 4.15 15.26
CA LYS A 228 -14.49 4.05 14.21
C LYS A 228 -14.02 4.68 12.91
N ARG A 229 -13.46 5.90 12.97
CA ARG A 229 -12.91 6.60 11.80
C ARG A 229 -11.73 5.83 11.19
N ALA A 230 -10.79 5.36 12.02
CA ALA A 230 -9.65 4.57 11.56
C ALA A 230 -10.11 3.30 10.83
N ARG A 231 -11.11 2.60 11.38
CA ARG A 231 -11.68 1.40 10.75
C ARG A 231 -12.36 1.72 9.41
N GLN A 232 -13.15 2.80 9.34
CA GLN A 232 -13.78 3.22 8.09
C GLN A 232 -12.75 3.58 7.03
N SER A 233 -11.72 4.35 7.39
CA SER A 233 -10.63 4.70 6.46
C SER A 233 -9.86 3.47 6.00
N ALA A 234 -9.56 2.53 6.90
CA ALA A 234 -8.88 1.28 6.55
C ALA A 234 -9.69 0.41 5.57
N VAL A 235 -11.01 0.31 5.76
CA VAL A 235 -11.90 -0.41 4.83
C VAL A 235 -11.93 0.26 3.46
N ILE A 236 -12.11 1.58 3.40
CA ILE A 236 -12.14 2.32 2.14
C ILE A 236 -10.81 2.18 1.40
N LEU A 237 -9.68 2.37 2.09
CA LEU A 237 -8.36 2.24 1.48
C LEU A 237 -8.09 0.80 1.04
N GLY A 238 -8.41 -0.20 1.85
CA GLY A 238 -8.23 -1.60 1.49
C GLY A 238 -9.04 -1.99 0.26
N PHE A 239 -10.30 -1.56 0.18
CA PHE A 239 -11.14 -1.75 -1.00
C PHE A 239 -10.58 -1.00 -2.21
N SER A 240 -10.14 0.24 -2.04
CA SER A 240 -9.53 1.03 -3.12
C SER A 240 -8.26 0.38 -3.67
N VAL A 241 -7.41 -0.19 -2.81
CA VAL A 241 -6.22 -0.95 -3.24
C VAL A 241 -6.63 -2.18 -4.04
N ALA A 242 -7.60 -2.96 -3.57
CA ALA A 242 -8.06 -4.16 -4.28
C ALA A 242 -8.63 -3.82 -5.67
N VAL A 243 -9.47 -2.79 -5.77
CA VAL A 243 -10.02 -2.31 -7.05
C VAL A 243 -8.90 -1.81 -7.96
N SER A 244 -7.94 -1.04 -7.41
CA SER A 244 -6.80 -0.52 -8.18
C SER A 244 -5.94 -1.64 -8.76
N LEU A 245 -5.71 -2.72 -8.01
CA LEU A 245 -4.97 -3.88 -8.49
C LEU A 245 -5.73 -4.60 -9.62
N LEU A 246 -7.05 -4.79 -9.50
CA LEU A 246 -7.87 -5.43 -10.54
C LEU A 246 -7.91 -4.58 -11.82
N VAL A 247 -8.11 -3.27 -11.69
CA VAL A 247 -8.07 -2.35 -12.83
C VAL A 247 -6.67 -2.32 -13.45
N GLY A 248 -5.62 -2.37 -12.64
CA GLY A 248 -4.23 -2.48 -13.07
C GLY A 248 -3.96 -3.76 -13.88
N ALA A 249 -4.53 -4.90 -13.47
CA ALA A 249 -4.45 -6.16 -14.22
C ALA A 249 -5.11 -6.03 -15.61
N ALA A 250 -6.32 -5.47 -15.66
CA ALA A 250 -7.03 -5.24 -16.92
C ALA A 250 -6.28 -4.26 -17.82
N ALA A 251 -5.73 -3.18 -17.25
CA ALA A 251 -4.92 -2.20 -17.97
C ALA A 251 -3.65 -2.84 -18.55
N ALA A 252 -2.95 -3.67 -17.77
CA ALA A 252 -1.75 -4.37 -18.21
C ALA A 252 -2.05 -5.36 -19.34
N TRP A 253 -3.15 -6.12 -19.24
CA TRP A 253 -3.61 -7.01 -20.28
C TRP A 253 -3.87 -6.25 -21.58
N TYR A 254 -4.73 -5.25 -21.54
CA TYR A 254 -5.13 -4.48 -22.71
C TYR A 254 -3.94 -3.74 -23.33
N ALA A 255 -3.13 -3.06 -22.52
CA ALA A 255 -1.98 -2.32 -23.00
C ALA A 255 -0.91 -3.24 -23.61
N SER A 256 -0.75 -4.47 -23.11
CA SER A 256 0.15 -5.46 -23.69
C SER A 256 -0.32 -5.93 -25.08
N CYS A 257 -1.62 -6.14 -25.25
CA CYS A 257 -2.19 -6.41 -26.58
C CYS A 257 -1.92 -5.27 -27.56
N LEU A 258 -2.12 -4.01 -27.14
CA LEU A 258 -1.78 -2.82 -27.95
C LEU A 258 -0.28 -2.75 -28.27
N GLY A 259 0.58 -3.01 -27.28
CA GLY A 259 2.03 -3.03 -27.45
C GLY A 259 2.46 -4.08 -28.47
N GLY A 260 1.85 -5.28 -28.42
CA GLY A 260 2.05 -6.36 -29.37
C GLY A 260 1.59 -5.99 -30.79
N GLN A 261 0.40 -5.41 -30.93
CA GLN A 261 -0.12 -4.93 -32.22
C GLN A 261 0.79 -3.86 -32.82
N HIS A 262 1.21 -2.87 -32.05
CA HIS A 262 2.14 -1.84 -32.50
C HIS A 262 3.51 -2.41 -32.88
N ARG A 263 3.93 -3.51 -32.26
CA ARG A 263 5.13 -4.23 -32.63
C ARG A 263 4.99 -4.89 -33.98
N ASP A 264 3.89 -5.59 -34.21
CA ASP A 264 3.67 -6.41 -35.43
C ASP A 264 3.27 -5.56 -36.62
N GLN A 265 2.61 -4.42 -36.42
CA GLN A 265 2.28 -3.42 -37.42
C GLN A 265 3.44 -2.45 -37.71
N ALA A 266 4.62 -2.67 -37.09
CA ALA A 266 5.70 -1.73 -37.08
C ALA A 266 5.94 -1.16 -38.47
N ALA A 267 5.54 0.10 -38.68
CA ALA A 267 6.21 0.99 -39.61
C ALA A 267 7.72 0.80 -39.40
N PRO A 268 8.50 0.78 -40.47
CA PRO A 268 9.93 0.58 -40.36
C PRO A 268 10.48 1.52 -39.32
N PRO A 269 11.44 1.08 -38.46
CA PRO A 269 12.00 1.92 -37.42
C PRO A 269 12.33 3.25 -38.05
N LEU A 270 11.95 4.36 -37.41
CA LEU A 270 12.37 5.69 -37.79
C LEU A 270 13.89 5.59 -38.02
N ARG A 271 14.28 5.42 -39.29
CA ARG A 271 15.68 5.46 -39.66
C ARG A 271 16.08 6.89 -39.39
N TRP A 272 16.78 7.11 -38.28
CA TRP A 272 17.61 8.29 -38.16
C TRP A 272 18.68 8.19 -39.22
N THR A 273 18.28 8.45 -40.46
CA THR A 273 19.24 8.71 -41.52
C THR A 273 19.86 10.05 -41.15
N LEU A 274 20.92 10.00 -40.32
CA LEU A 274 21.93 11.02 -40.41
C LEU A 274 22.41 10.98 -41.89
N SER A 275 21.82 11.81 -42.70
CA SER A 275 22.34 12.16 -44.02
C SER A 275 23.76 12.64 -43.75
N ARG A 276 24.72 11.78 -44.09
CA ARG A 276 26.11 12.23 -44.27
C ARG A 276 26.09 13.07 -45.54
N ALA A 277 26.07 14.39 -45.36
CA ALA A 277 26.54 15.34 -46.37
C ALA A 277 28.06 15.31 -46.41
#